data_a8804510d560e1886b20e466e3686973
#
_entry.id   a8804510d560e1886b20e466e3686973
#
_cell.length_a   1.000
_cell.length_b   1.000
_cell.length_c   1.000
_cell.angle_alpha   90.00
_cell.angle_beta   90.00
_cell.angle_gamma   90.00
#
_symmetry.space_group_name_H-M   'P 1'
#
loop_
_entity.id
_entity.type
_entity.pdbx_description
1 polymer ?
#
loop_
_entity_poly.entity_id
_entity_poly.type
_entity_poly.pdbx_seq_one_letter_code
_entity_poly.pdbx_strand_id
1 'polypeptide(L)'
;MGTRCKAVIVYLDGTYIVGNSLKMYFKWLCGKSLRRVKLGTFLTLVVCIGARKLRLISHASMKSAVLRRCGWLTTIDMLQFCAKLLKKVNADVVQQIAEYQSNGCRIVMATAAPDIYAPTFASLCGFDACLSTAAPIKGKPYVECRGEEKLRRVQDWLKANDADMVAFFTDHEDDRPLADFNTGKTYWVR
;
A
#
# COMPACT_ATOMS: atom_id res chain seq x y z
N MET A 1 -17.09 11.74 -29.02
CA MET A 1 -16.88 10.87 -27.87
C MET A 1 -15.43 11.06 -27.43
N GLY A 2 -15.18 11.69 -26.28
CA GLY A 2 -13.83 11.84 -25.76
C GLY A 2 -13.26 10.45 -25.40
N THR A 3 -12.00 10.20 -25.75
CA THR A 3 -11.30 8.97 -25.38
C THR A 3 -11.11 8.96 -23.86
N ARG A 4 -11.69 8.00 -23.15
CA ARG A 4 -11.52 7.83 -21.70
C ARG A 4 -10.02 7.62 -21.38
N CYS A 5 -9.59 8.14 -20.24
CA CYS A 5 -8.23 7.97 -19.78
C CYS A 5 -7.94 6.47 -19.51
N LYS A 6 -6.75 5.99 -19.88
CA LYS A 6 -6.33 4.62 -19.58
C LYS A 6 -5.59 4.59 -18.24
N ALA A 7 -5.89 3.61 -17.40
CA ALA A 7 -5.26 3.43 -16.09
C ALA A 7 -4.67 2.03 -15.91
N VAL A 8 -3.51 1.97 -15.29
CA VAL A 8 -2.85 0.74 -14.83
C VAL A 8 -2.88 0.72 -13.32
N ILE A 9 -3.40 -0.35 -12.74
CA ILE A 9 -3.45 -0.53 -11.30
C ILE A 9 -2.29 -1.44 -10.87
N VAL A 10 -1.58 -1.05 -9.81
CA VAL A 10 -0.38 -1.77 -9.35
C VAL A 10 -0.46 -2.00 -7.86
N TYR A 11 -0.31 -3.25 -7.43
CA TYR A 11 -0.18 -3.60 -6.02
C TYR A 11 1.25 -3.33 -5.53
N LEU A 12 1.41 -3.04 -4.23
CA LEU A 12 2.69 -2.67 -3.66
C LEU A 12 3.52 -3.89 -3.23
N ASP A 13 3.03 -4.62 -2.20
CA ASP A 13 3.78 -5.68 -1.52
C ASP A 13 3.85 -6.94 -2.38
N GLY A 14 5.04 -7.50 -2.60
CA GLY A 14 5.24 -8.68 -3.44
C GLY A 14 5.15 -8.41 -4.96
N THR A 15 4.67 -7.23 -5.36
CA THR A 15 4.49 -6.82 -6.76
C THR A 15 5.47 -5.71 -7.14
N TYR A 16 5.16 -4.46 -6.77
CA TYR A 16 6.02 -3.30 -7.08
C TYR A 16 7.30 -3.28 -6.24
N ILE A 17 7.25 -3.81 -5.01
CA ILE A 17 8.44 -4.07 -4.19
C ILE A 17 8.58 -5.56 -3.89
N VAL A 18 9.81 -6.05 -3.85
CA VAL A 18 10.14 -7.39 -3.37
C VAL A 18 10.01 -7.42 -1.86
N GLY A 19 9.00 -8.14 -1.34
CA GLY A 19 8.76 -8.31 0.07
C GLY A 19 7.54 -7.58 0.62
N ASN A 20 7.49 -7.36 1.92
CA ASN A 20 6.32 -6.81 2.62
C ASN A 20 6.67 -5.51 3.34
N SER A 21 6.12 -4.39 2.86
CA SER A 21 6.37 -3.04 3.36
C SER A 21 5.98 -2.86 4.83
N LEU A 22 4.88 -3.49 5.27
CA LEU A 22 4.44 -3.39 6.66
C LEU A 22 5.41 -4.06 7.62
N LYS A 23 5.95 -5.25 7.27
CA LYS A 23 6.97 -5.92 8.09
C LYS A 23 8.24 -5.06 8.17
N MET A 24 8.64 -4.45 7.03
CA MET A 24 9.78 -3.53 6.98
C MET A 24 9.52 -2.27 7.82
N TYR A 25 8.30 -1.72 7.75
CA TYR A 25 7.89 -0.56 8.54
C TYR A 25 7.94 -0.86 10.05
N PHE A 26 7.39 -1.99 10.50
CA PHE A 26 7.42 -2.36 11.92
C PHE A 26 8.85 -2.56 12.43
N LYS A 27 9.72 -3.20 11.64
CA LYS A 27 11.14 -3.34 11.99
C LYS A 27 11.83 -1.98 12.10
N TRP A 28 11.58 -1.08 11.15
CA TRP A 28 12.11 0.27 11.16
C TRP A 28 11.57 1.09 12.33
N LEU A 29 10.25 1.01 12.58
CA LEU A 29 9.58 1.71 13.68
C LEU A 29 10.10 1.26 15.04
N CYS A 30 10.39 -0.02 15.22
CA CYS A 30 11.00 -0.56 16.43
C CYS A 30 12.33 0.15 16.74
N GLY A 31 13.26 0.18 15.78
CA GLY A 31 14.54 0.87 15.96
C GLY A 31 14.40 2.39 16.12
N LYS A 32 13.44 3.00 15.41
CA LYS A 32 13.20 4.45 15.48
C LYS A 32 12.60 4.86 16.83
N SER A 33 11.66 4.06 17.36
CA SER A 33 11.01 4.33 18.65
C SER A 33 12.00 4.21 19.82
N LEU A 34 12.90 3.26 19.79
CA LEU A 34 13.98 3.15 20.78
C LEU A 34 14.92 4.36 20.75
N ARG A 35 15.39 4.74 19.56
CA ARG A 35 16.30 5.90 19.41
C ARG A 35 15.69 7.21 19.86
N ARG A 36 14.37 7.39 19.71
CA ARG A 36 13.64 8.59 20.14
C ARG A 36 12.95 8.46 21.50
N VAL A 37 13.25 7.38 22.25
CA VAL A 37 12.69 7.09 23.58
C VAL A 37 11.15 7.10 23.57
N LYS A 38 10.54 6.62 22.49
CA LYS A 38 9.08 6.47 22.37
C LYS A 38 8.64 5.11 22.91
N LEU A 39 8.87 4.86 24.20
CA LEU A 39 8.64 3.58 24.87
C LEU A 39 7.23 3.05 24.70
N GLY A 40 6.21 3.92 24.74
CA GLY A 40 4.82 3.51 24.52
C GLY A 40 4.58 2.91 23.14
N THR A 41 5.18 3.47 22.07
CA THR A 41 5.11 2.91 20.72
C THR A 41 5.86 1.58 20.64
N PHE A 42 7.05 1.50 21.22
CA PHE A 42 7.87 0.28 21.25
C PHE A 42 7.13 -0.86 21.95
N LEU A 43 6.62 -0.62 23.18
CA LEU A 43 5.88 -1.63 23.94
C LEU A 43 4.60 -2.07 23.19
N THR A 44 3.83 -1.14 22.62
CA THR A 44 2.66 -1.48 21.82
C THR A 44 3.04 -2.39 20.65
N LEU A 45 4.14 -2.10 19.95
CA LEU A 45 4.61 -2.91 18.83
C LEU A 45 4.98 -4.33 19.29
N VAL A 46 5.76 -4.47 20.36
CA VAL A 46 6.18 -5.78 20.89
C VAL A 46 4.98 -6.60 21.35
N VAL A 47 4.09 -6.00 22.15
CA VAL A 47 2.89 -6.69 22.68
C VAL A 47 1.97 -7.10 21.54
N CYS A 48 1.69 -6.22 20.58
CA CYS A 48 0.80 -6.52 19.46
C CYS A 48 1.37 -7.59 18.54
N ILE A 49 2.68 -7.61 18.27
CA ILE A 49 3.32 -8.68 17.48
C ILE A 49 3.25 -10.01 18.25
N GLY A 50 3.53 -10.01 19.55
CA GLY A 50 3.43 -11.19 20.39
C GLY A 50 1.99 -11.75 20.42
N ALA A 51 1.01 -10.90 20.72
CA ALA A 51 -0.41 -11.27 20.73
C ALA A 51 -0.88 -11.79 19.35
N ARG A 52 -0.37 -11.23 18.25
CA ARG A 52 -0.69 -11.72 16.90
C ARG A 52 -0.06 -13.11 16.63
N LYS A 53 1.16 -13.36 17.08
CA LYS A 53 1.80 -14.69 16.97
C LYS A 53 1.02 -15.75 17.75
N LEU A 54 0.49 -15.39 18.92
CA LEU A 54 -0.38 -16.24 19.74
C LEU A 54 -1.83 -16.30 19.24
N ARG A 55 -2.14 -15.67 18.08
CA ARG A 55 -3.49 -15.60 17.50
C ARG A 55 -4.55 -14.94 18.38
N LEU A 56 -4.15 -14.16 19.39
CA LEU A 56 -5.07 -13.46 20.31
C LEU A 56 -5.73 -12.24 19.68
N ILE A 57 -5.13 -11.64 18.65
CA ILE A 57 -5.66 -10.48 17.94
C ILE A 57 -5.58 -10.67 16.42
N SER A 58 -6.47 -9.99 15.68
CA SER A 58 -6.45 -9.97 14.22
C SER A 58 -5.28 -9.15 13.67
N HIS A 59 -4.94 -9.35 12.38
CA HIS A 59 -3.94 -8.53 11.69
C HIS A 59 -4.35 -7.06 11.63
N ALA A 60 -5.63 -6.78 11.35
CA ALA A 60 -6.19 -5.43 11.31
C ALA A 60 -6.12 -4.75 12.69
N SER A 61 -6.44 -5.48 13.77
CA SER A 61 -6.35 -4.95 15.14
C SER A 61 -4.91 -4.59 15.52
N MET A 62 -3.94 -5.46 15.18
CA MET A 62 -2.51 -5.18 15.37
C MET A 62 -2.08 -3.91 14.63
N LYS A 63 -2.39 -3.81 13.33
CA LYS A 63 -2.09 -2.61 12.51
C LYS A 63 -2.67 -1.36 13.13
N SER A 64 -3.98 -1.38 13.43
CA SER A 64 -4.68 -0.25 14.01
C SER A 64 -4.06 0.22 15.33
N ALA A 65 -3.76 -0.70 16.24
CA ALA A 65 -3.16 -0.38 17.53
C ALA A 65 -1.78 0.28 17.39
N VAL A 66 -0.93 -0.24 16.51
CA VAL A 66 0.41 0.31 16.27
C VAL A 66 0.33 1.68 15.59
N LEU A 67 -0.48 1.82 14.54
CA LEU A 67 -0.59 3.06 13.77
C LEU A 67 -1.12 4.23 14.61
N ARG A 68 -2.05 3.98 15.56
CA ARG A 68 -2.51 5.01 16.52
C ARG A 68 -1.40 5.59 17.40
N ARG A 69 -0.27 4.91 17.54
CA ARG A 69 0.90 5.36 18.31
C ARG A 69 1.96 6.06 17.47
N CYS A 70 1.71 6.26 16.16
CA CYS A 70 2.70 6.79 15.22
C CYS A 70 2.62 8.31 14.99
N GLY A 71 1.69 9.03 15.63
CA GLY A 71 1.49 10.48 15.44
C GLY A 71 2.69 11.38 15.75
N TRP A 72 3.76 10.84 16.37
CA TRP A 72 5.01 11.55 16.61
C TRP A 72 6.00 11.50 15.42
N LEU A 73 5.72 10.67 14.43
CA LEU A 73 6.55 10.57 13.23
C LEU A 73 6.36 11.81 12.34
N THR A 74 7.46 12.29 11.79
CA THR A 74 7.49 13.44 10.90
C THR A 74 7.53 13.02 9.43
N THR A 75 7.27 13.96 8.52
CA THR A 75 7.43 13.75 7.06
C THR A 75 8.85 13.27 6.72
N ILE A 76 9.88 13.83 7.39
CA ILE A 76 11.28 13.41 7.20
C ILE A 76 11.45 11.93 7.58
N ASP A 77 10.81 11.47 8.65
CA ASP A 77 10.85 10.07 9.07
C ASP A 77 10.25 9.16 8.01
N MET A 78 9.14 9.58 7.39
CA MET A 78 8.50 8.83 6.31
C MET A 78 9.36 8.79 5.05
N LEU A 79 9.96 9.91 4.65
CA LEU A 79 10.93 9.95 3.54
C LEU A 79 12.11 9.00 3.78
N GLN A 80 12.66 8.97 5.01
CA GLN A 80 13.73 8.03 5.37
C GLN A 80 13.29 6.57 5.28
N PHE A 81 12.04 6.26 5.63
CA PHE A 81 11.49 4.92 5.47
C PHE A 81 11.27 4.60 3.99
N CYS A 82 10.66 5.49 3.22
CA CYS A 82 10.44 5.33 1.78
C CYS A 82 11.74 5.11 1.02
N ALA A 83 12.83 5.79 1.38
CA ALA A 83 14.17 5.57 0.81
C ALA A 83 14.68 4.13 1.03
N LYS A 84 14.25 3.45 2.10
CA LYS A 84 14.54 2.02 2.30
C LYS A 84 13.69 1.12 1.40
N LEU A 85 12.43 1.50 1.16
CA LEU A 85 11.53 0.78 0.24
C LEU A 85 12.01 0.89 -1.20
N LEU A 86 12.55 2.04 -1.63
CA LEU A 86 13.10 2.23 -2.98
C LEU A 86 14.20 1.21 -3.32
N LYS A 87 14.97 0.74 -2.32
CA LYS A 87 15.98 -0.32 -2.51
C LYS A 87 15.38 -1.71 -2.76
N LYS A 88 14.07 -1.84 -2.68
CA LYS A 88 13.33 -3.10 -2.84
C LYS A 88 12.38 -3.09 -4.05
N VAL A 89 12.45 -2.04 -4.85
CA VAL A 89 11.63 -1.92 -6.06
C VAL A 89 11.97 -3.06 -7.04
N ASN A 90 10.94 -3.66 -7.60
CA ASN A 90 11.03 -4.72 -8.60
C ASN A 90 11.29 -4.11 -9.97
N ALA A 91 12.51 -4.25 -10.49
CA ALA A 91 12.93 -3.63 -11.73
C ALA A 91 12.10 -4.11 -12.95
N ASP A 92 11.71 -5.39 -12.97
CA ASP A 92 10.94 -5.96 -14.08
C ASP A 92 9.52 -5.35 -14.15
N VAL A 93 8.90 -5.15 -12.98
CA VAL A 93 7.59 -4.49 -12.91
C VAL A 93 7.70 -3.02 -13.30
N VAL A 94 8.74 -2.32 -12.85
CA VAL A 94 8.99 -0.92 -13.24
C VAL A 94 9.15 -0.78 -14.74
N GLN A 95 9.92 -1.65 -15.38
CA GLN A 95 10.12 -1.62 -16.83
C GLN A 95 8.79 -1.81 -17.57
N GLN A 96 7.98 -2.78 -17.17
CA GLN A 96 6.67 -3.01 -17.79
C GLN A 96 5.70 -1.83 -17.58
N ILE A 97 5.71 -1.19 -16.40
CA ILE A 97 4.89 -0.01 -16.11
C ILE A 97 5.34 1.19 -16.97
N ALA A 98 6.65 1.36 -17.19
CA ALA A 98 7.18 2.45 -18.02
C ALA A 98 6.66 2.41 -19.45
N GLU A 99 6.41 1.22 -20.00
CA GLU A 99 5.79 1.06 -21.32
C GLU A 99 4.36 1.61 -21.36
N TYR A 100 3.58 1.39 -20.29
CA TYR A 100 2.24 1.96 -20.17
C TYR A 100 2.27 3.48 -19.97
N GLN A 101 3.22 3.97 -19.16
CA GLN A 101 3.41 5.41 -18.93
C GLN A 101 3.76 6.14 -20.24
N SER A 102 4.67 5.58 -21.05
CA SER A 102 5.04 6.17 -22.35
C SER A 102 3.86 6.23 -23.33
N ASN A 103 2.87 5.34 -23.16
CA ASN A 103 1.63 5.32 -23.93
C ASN A 103 0.51 6.20 -23.29
N GLY A 104 0.85 7.08 -22.34
CA GLY A 104 -0.08 8.03 -21.72
C GLY A 104 -1.06 7.42 -20.73
N CYS A 105 -0.81 6.20 -20.22
CA CYS A 105 -1.62 5.61 -19.17
C CYS A 105 -1.29 6.22 -17.80
N ARG A 106 -2.31 6.47 -16.97
CA ARG A 106 -2.13 6.81 -15.56
C ARG A 106 -1.75 5.57 -14.77
N ILE A 107 -0.78 5.71 -13.87
CA ILE A 107 -0.33 4.61 -13.00
C ILE A 107 -0.83 4.84 -11.58
N VAL A 108 -1.63 3.91 -11.07
CA VAL A 108 -2.30 4.03 -9.77
C VAL A 108 -1.87 2.89 -8.86
N MET A 109 -1.37 3.24 -7.69
CA MET A 109 -1.08 2.24 -6.67
C MET A 109 -2.36 1.92 -5.88
N ALA A 110 -2.72 0.63 -5.74
CA ALA A 110 -3.83 0.17 -4.89
C ALA A 110 -3.31 -0.87 -3.89
N THR A 111 -3.27 -0.55 -2.59
CA THR A 111 -2.54 -1.35 -1.61
C THR A 111 -3.19 -1.39 -0.23
N ALA A 112 -3.06 -2.54 0.45
CA ALA A 112 -3.41 -2.67 1.87
C ALA A 112 -2.39 -1.99 2.81
N ALA A 113 -1.30 -1.43 2.29
CA ALA A 113 -0.32 -0.67 3.06
C ALA A 113 -0.95 0.59 3.67
N PRO A 114 -0.49 1.02 4.88
CA PRO A 114 -1.01 2.22 5.54
C PRO A 114 -0.69 3.52 4.80
N ASP A 115 -1.61 4.47 4.88
CA ASP A 115 -1.48 5.82 4.31
C ASP A 115 -0.36 6.65 4.95
N ILE A 116 0.13 6.28 6.10
CA ILE A 116 1.26 6.96 6.76
C ILE A 116 2.53 6.98 5.90
N TYR A 117 2.71 6.00 4.99
CA TYR A 117 3.88 5.96 4.11
C TYR A 117 3.55 5.65 2.64
N ALA A 118 2.46 4.95 2.35
CA ALA A 118 2.17 4.48 0.99
C ALA A 118 2.00 5.62 -0.02
N PRO A 119 1.28 6.73 0.27
CA PRO A 119 1.17 7.85 -0.66
C PRO A 119 2.51 8.55 -0.91
N THR A 120 3.33 8.72 0.13
CA THR A 120 4.68 9.32 -0.01
C THR A 120 5.56 8.43 -0.90
N PHE A 121 5.51 7.11 -0.71
CA PHE A 121 6.27 6.16 -1.53
C PHE A 121 5.78 6.17 -2.99
N ALA A 122 4.46 6.14 -3.20
CA ALA A 122 3.87 6.20 -4.54
C ALA A 122 4.29 7.48 -5.30
N SER A 123 4.22 8.64 -4.62
CA SER A 123 4.67 9.92 -5.20
C SER A 123 6.16 9.91 -5.59
N LEU A 124 7.03 9.35 -4.72
CA LEU A 124 8.47 9.21 -5.02
C LEU A 124 8.74 8.27 -6.21
N CYS A 125 7.84 7.35 -6.49
CA CYS A 125 7.93 6.41 -7.61
C CYS A 125 7.19 6.88 -8.87
N GLY A 126 6.63 8.08 -8.88
CA GLY A 126 5.96 8.66 -10.06
C GLY A 126 4.56 8.09 -10.33
N PHE A 127 3.87 7.58 -9.30
CA PHE A 127 2.46 7.19 -9.43
C PHE A 127 1.55 8.42 -9.43
N ASP A 128 0.51 8.39 -10.26
CA ASP A 128 -0.49 9.48 -10.36
C ASP A 128 -1.46 9.50 -9.17
N ALA A 129 -1.69 8.35 -8.54
CA ALA A 129 -2.54 8.22 -7.36
C ALA A 129 -2.16 7.02 -6.49
N CYS A 130 -2.56 7.07 -5.20
CA CYS A 130 -2.36 5.98 -4.26
C CYS A 130 -3.64 5.71 -3.46
N LEU A 131 -4.23 4.54 -3.66
CA LEU A 131 -5.37 4.02 -2.92
C LEU A 131 -4.83 3.10 -1.82
N SER A 132 -4.62 3.64 -0.63
CA SER A 132 -4.01 2.96 0.51
C SER A 132 -5.00 2.77 1.66
N THR A 133 -4.61 2.03 2.69
CA THR A 133 -5.42 1.86 3.90
C THR A 133 -5.34 3.11 4.77
N ALA A 134 -6.47 3.76 4.98
CA ALA A 134 -6.56 4.98 5.78
C ALA A 134 -6.13 4.78 7.24
N ALA A 135 -5.64 5.84 7.86
CA ALA A 135 -5.29 5.84 9.28
C ALA A 135 -6.49 5.44 10.17
N PRO A 136 -6.24 4.70 11.27
CA PRO A 136 -7.32 4.29 12.16
C PRO A 136 -7.93 5.48 12.91
N ILE A 137 -9.24 5.65 12.79
CA ILE A 137 -10.01 6.66 13.49
C ILE A 137 -10.61 6.03 14.76
N LYS A 138 -10.55 6.76 15.90
CA LYS A 138 -11.14 6.30 17.17
C LYS A 138 -12.65 6.12 17.00
N GLY A 139 -13.18 4.97 17.45
CA GLY A 139 -14.61 4.66 17.38
C GLY A 139 -15.11 4.21 15.99
N LYS A 140 -14.27 4.15 14.95
CA LYS A 140 -14.64 3.62 13.64
C LYS A 140 -13.96 2.28 13.37
N PRO A 141 -14.60 1.37 12.62
CA PRO A 141 -13.96 0.15 12.12
C PRO A 141 -12.71 0.49 11.31
N TYR A 142 -11.66 -0.31 11.47
CA TYR A 142 -10.46 -0.19 10.64
C TYR A 142 -10.63 -1.06 9.39
N VAL A 143 -10.82 -0.39 8.25
CA VAL A 143 -11.07 -1.05 6.96
C VAL A 143 -9.83 -0.99 6.09
N GLU A 144 -9.28 -2.16 5.77
CA GLU A 144 -8.11 -2.27 4.92
C GLU A 144 -8.49 -2.21 3.43
N CYS A 145 -7.66 -1.56 2.62
CA CYS A 145 -7.77 -1.56 1.15
C CYS A 145 -7.32 -2.93 0.60
N ARG A 146 -8.19 -3.95 0.73
CA ARG A 146 -7.92 -5.35 0.37
C ARG A 146 -9.20 -6.02 -0.14
N GLY A 147 -9.08 -6.97 -1.06
CA GLY A 147 -10.21 -7.71 -1.62
C GLY A 147 -11.27 -6.78 -2.21
N GLU A 148 -12.53 -6.99 -1.83
CA GLU A 148 -13.69 -6.22 -2.30
C GLU A 148 -13.55 -4.70 -2.02
N GLU A 149 -13.00 -4.33 -0.87
CA GLU A 149 -12.78 -2.91 -0.57
C GLU A 149 -11.74 -2.27 -1.50
N LYS A 150 -10.72 -3.01 -1.93
CA LYS A 150 -9.77 -2.56 -2.95
C LYS A 150 -10.49 -2.37 -4.29
N LEU A 151 -11.28 -3.35 -4.71
CA LEU A 151 -12.09 -3.26 -5.92
C LEU A 151 -12.98 -2.02 -5.89
N ARG A 152 -13.76 -1.83 -4.82
CA ARG A 152 -14.63 -0.67 -4.66
C ARG A 152 -13.88 0.66 -4.80
N ARG A 153 -12.72 0.82 -4.12
CA ARG A 153 -11.92 2.05 -4.20
C ARG A 153 -11.35 2.29 -5.59
N VAL A 154 -10.94 1.24 -6.29
CA VAL A 154 -10.46 1.35 -7.68
C VAL A 154 -11.60 1.77 -8.59
N GLN A 155 -12.78 1.16 -8.47
CA GLN A 155 -13.97 1.53 -9.25
C GLN A 155 -14.36 3.00 -9.01
N ASP A 156 -14.40 3.44 -7.74
CA ASP A 156 -14.69 4.84 -7.39
C ASP A 156 -13.68 5.81 -8.03
N TRP A 157 -12.38 5.45 -7.99
CA TRP A 157 -11.33 6.26 -8.59
C TRP A 157 -11.45 6.31 -10.13
N LEU A 158 -11.67 5.16 -10.78
CA LEU A 158 -11.85 5.07 -12.24
C LEU A 158 -13.04 5.94 -12.69
N LYS A 159 -14.17 5.85 -11.99
CA LYS A 159 -15.37 6.65 -12.26
C LYS A 159 -15.11 8.16 -12.08
N ALA A 160 -14.43 8.54 -10.99
CA ALA A 160 -14.14 9.94 -10.70
C ALA A 160 -13.16 10.60 -11.70
N ASN A 161 -12.33 9.77 -12.36
CA ASN A 161 -11.31 10.23 -13.32
C ASN A 161 -11.66 9.96 -14.79
N ASP A 162 -12.87 9.49 -15.08
CA ASP A 162 -13.31 9.03 -16.41
C ASP A 162 -12.26 8.14 -17.08
N ALA A 163 -11.86 7.09 -16.37
CA ALA A 163 -10.77 6.22 -16.74
C ALA A 163 -11.21 4.75 -16.88
N ASP A 164 -10.59 4.05 -17.83
CA ASP A 164 -10.73 2.60 -18.00
C ASP A 164 -9.47 1.88 -17.56
N MET A 165 -9.65 0.79 -16.80
CA MET A 165 -8.56 -0.06 -16.37
C MET A 165 -8.09 -0.95 -17.53
N VAL A 166 -6.81 -0.80 -17.92
CA VAL A 166 -6.23 -1.54 -19.06
C VAL A 166 -5.21 -2.59 -18.64
N ALA A 167 -4.65 -2.46 -17.43
CA ALA A 167 -3.76 -3.47 -16.87
C ALA A 167 -3.81 -3.49 -15.33
N PHE A 168 -3.51 -4.66 -14.77
CA PHE A 168 -3.39 -4.89 -13.34
C PHE A 168 -2.16 -5.73 -13.01
N PHE A 169 -1.38 -5.29 -12.03
CA PHE A 169 -0.21 -5.99 -11.51
C PHE A 169 -0.45 -6.40 -10.05
N THR A 170 -0.40 -7.70 -9.75
CA THR A 170 -0.57 -8.26 -8.42
C THR A 170 0.18 -9.58 -8.26
N ASP A 171 0.49 -9.97 -7.00
CA ASP A 171 1.06 -11.27 -6.62
C ASP A 171 0.11 -12.10 -5.75
N HIS A 172 -1.07 -11.56 -5.38
CA HIS A 172 -1.88 -12.12 -4.30
C HIS A 172 -3.31 -12.47 -4.73
N GLU A 173 -3.75 -13.69 -4.39
CA GLU A 173 -5.11 -14.20 -4.70
C GLU A 173 -6.25 -13.39 -4.06
N ASP A 174 -6.01 -12.65 -2.98
CA ASP A 174 -7.01 -11.74 -2.41
C ASP A 174 -7.42 -10.62 -3.37
N ASP A 175 -6.63 -10.39 -4.41
CA ASP A 175 -6.90 -9.39 -5.44
C ASP A 175 -7.73 -9.95 -6.62
N ARG A 176 -8.17 -11.22 -6.51
CA ARG A 176 -9.02 -11.86 -7.51
C ARG A 176 -10.23 -11.02 -7.91
N PRO A 177 -11.00 -10.40 -6.97
CA PRO A 177 -12.13 -9.56 -7.37
C PRO A 177 -11.75 -8.42 -8.31
N LEU A 178 -10.57 -7.80 -8.10
CA LEU A 178 -10.07 -6.75 -8.97
C LEU A 178 -9.51 -7.31 -10.29
N ALA A 179 -8.87 -8.48 -10.24
CA ALA A 179 -8.38 -9.16 -11.44
C ALA A 179 -9.53 -9.58 -12.37
N ASP A 180 -10.62 -10.08 -11.81
CA ASP A 180 -11.81 -10.50 -12.55
C ASP A 180 -12.60 -9.28 -13.10
N PHE A 181 -12.56 -8.14 -12.41
CA PHE A 181 -13.13 -6.88 -12.91
C PHE A 181 -12.32 -6.30 -14.09
N ASN A 182 -11.01 -6.55 -14.15
CA ASN A 182 -10.15 -6.01 -15.20
C ASN A 182 -10.44 -6.65 -16.55
N THR A 183 -10.89 -5.87 -17.51
CA THR A 183 -11.10 -6.32 -18.91
C THR A 183 -9.82 -6.32 -19.74
N GLY A 184 -8.75 -5.70 -19.22
CA GLY A 184 -7.43 -5.65 -19.82
C GLY A 184 -6.52 -6.80 -19.36
N LYS A 185 -5.21 -6.57 -19.37
CA LYS A 185 -4.23 -7.60 -19.01
C LYS A 185 -3.96 -7.64 -17.50
N THR A 186 -4.07 -8.82 -16.89
CA THR A 186 -3.65 -9.04 -15.49
C THR A 186 -2.29 -9.75 -15.48
N TYR A 187 -1.32 -9.14 -14.78
CA TYR A 187 0.04 -9.66 -14.57
C TYR A 187 0.14 -10.23 -13.16
N TRP A 188 0.27 -11.56 -13.07
CA TRP A 188 0.54 -12.25 -11.83
C TRP A 188 2.06 -12.30 -11.61
N VAL A 189 2.56 -11.40 -10.74
CA VAL A 189 3.98 -11.31 -10.41
C VAL A 189 4.35 -12.46 -9.46
N ARG A 190 5.48 -13.13 -9.71
CA ARG A 190 5.96 -14.27 -8.90
C ARG A 190 7.28 -13.94 -8.21
#